data_ef6cb0525d613d629c3ee7a9c29e52df
#
_entry.id   ef6cb0525d613d629c3ee7a9c29e52df
#
_cell.length_a   1.000
_cell.length_b   1.000
_cell.length_c   1.000
_cell.angle_alpha   90.00
_cell.angle_beta   90.00
_cell.angle_gamma   90.00
#
_symmetry.space_group_name_H-M   'P 1'
#
loop_
_entity.id
_entity.type
_entity.pdbx_description
1 polymer ?
#
loop_
_entity_poly.entity_id
_entity_poly.type
_entity_poly.pdbx_seq_one_letter_code
_entity_poly.pdbx_strand_id
1 'polypeptide(L)'
;MSRKQAGLVAGVAAGVMSVGYSGAKVLAWADRRRHGVSPDLAADAAVDLAEPVGARHRTLASHDGGRIHVVEVGDAGAPPIVLLHGVTLSSVVWNHQLTDLAEHHRVIAVDLRGHGKSSPGREGYGVDQLADDIATVLRDLDLMGAILVGHSMGGMAVMNFCRRHADVLYRRVNGIVFMSTAASDVASGPASSPFRLGRLFAEKSPELAAKAYQGVPGDLGYVMLRLGFGKSPSPLWVEQIRTMLAGTSPTAVARSTLALLDHDERKVLRSLELPVLVMVGTSDLVTPVRQSRLIAELVPGGRLDELDGAGHLLMLERRAEVSGEMLMFAAACRPRQPKRPARR
;
A
#
# COMPACT_ATOMS: atom_id res chain seq x y z
N MET A 1 -28.43 -3.16 -25.92
CA MET A 1 -27.83 -1.97 -26.57
C MET A 1 -27.84 -2.17 -28.07
N SER A 2 -28.43 -1.25 -28.87
CA SER A 2 -28.40 -1.35 -30.33
C SER A 2 -27.00 -1.10 -30.90
N ARG A 3 -26.65 -1.64 -32.09
CA ARG A 3 -25.37 -1.41 -32.77
C ARG A 3 -25.05 0.09 -32.93
N LYS A 4 -26.07 0.94 -33.08
CA LYS A 4 -25.92 2.41 -33.18
C LYS A 4 -25.52 3.03 -31.84
N GLN A 5 -26.04 2.54 -30.72
CA GLN A 5 -25.66 3.01 -29.37
C GLN A 5 -24.24 2.58 -29.01
N ALA A 6 -23.83 1.35 -29.40
CA ALA A 6 -22.46 0.90 -29.22
C ALA A 6 -21.44 1.73 -30.04
N GLY A 7 -21.81 2.10 -31.27
CA GLY A 7 -20.96 2.96 -32.11
C GLY A 7 -20.83 4.39 -31.57
N LEU A 8 -21.89 4.98 -31.00
CA LEU A 8 -21.86 6.30 -30.40
C LEU A 8 -21.01 6.35 -29.12
N VAL A 9 -21.15 5.33 -28.26
CA VAL A 9 -20.33 5.19 -27.03
C VAL A 9 -18.87 4.98 -27.38
N ALA A 10 -18.57 4.15 -28.39
CA ALA A 10 -17.20 3.96 -28.86
C ALA A 10 -16.60 5.25 -29.49
N GLY A 11 -17.40 6.02 -30.24
CA GLY A 11 -16.97 7.28 -30.85
C GLY A 11 -16.70 8.38 -29.80
N VAL A 12 -17.55 8.51 -28.78
CA VAL A 12 -17.34 9.45 -27.67
C VAL A 12 -16.14 9.05 -26.83
N ALA A 13 -15.99 7.75 -26.52
CA ALA A 13 -14.82 7.25 -25.80
C ALA A 13 -13.52 7.48 -26.57
N ALA A 14 -13.51 7.25 -27.90
CA ALA A 14 -12.35 7.53 -28.75
C ALA A 14 -12.01 9.02 -28.84
N GLY A 15 -13.02 9.90 -28.89
CA GLY A 15 -12.85 11.35 -28.89
C GLY A 15 -12.27 11.90 -27.59
N VAL A 16 -12.83 11.46 -26.44
CA VAL A 16 -12.32 11.80 -25.11
C VAL A 16 -10.91 11.25 -24.91
N MET A 17 -10.62 10.04 -25.41
CA MET A 17 -9.29 9.41 -25.34
C MET A 17 -8.27 10.17 -26.20
N SER A 18 -8.63 10.68 -27.38
CA SER A 18 -7.69 11.38 -28.26
C SER A 18 -7.28 12.75 -27.72
N VAL A 19 -8.23 13.53 -27.17
CA VAL A 19 -7.95 14.82 -26.50
C VAL A 19 -7.18 14.58 -25.20
N GLY A 20 -7.55 13.55 -24.42
CA GLY A 20 -6.83 13.17 -23.21
C GLY A 20 -5.39 12.72 -23.51
N TYR A 21 -5.17 11.99 -24.60
CA TYR A 21 -3.85 11.49 -24.99
C TYR A 21 -2.88 12.62 -25.39
N SER A 22 -3.35 13.61 -26.15
CA SER A 22 -2.52 14.78 -26.52
C SER A 22 -2.17 15.65 -25.31
N GLY A 23 -3.15 15.89 -24.41
CA GLY A 23 -2.91 16.60 -23.15
C GLY A 23 -1.94 15.84 -22.22
N ALA A 24 -2.10 14.52 -22.12
CA ALA A 24 -1.20 13.68 -21.33
C ALA A 24 0.25 13.72 -21.84
N LYS A 25 0.48 13.70 -23.17
CA LYS A 25 1.82 13.86 -23.74
C LYS A 25 2.49 15.16 -23.31
N VAL A 26 1.76 16.28 -23.40
CA VAL A 26 2.28 17.61 -23.02
C VAL A 26 2.60 17.65 -21.52
N LEU A 27 1.72 17.11 -20.66
CA LEU A 27 1.92 17.08 -19.23
C LEU A 27 3.10 16.19 -18.83
N ALA A 28 3.18 14.99 -19.39
CA ALA A 28 4.28 14.05 -19.12
C ALA A 28 5.62 14.61 -19.61
N TRP A 29 5.64 15.21 -20.79
CA TRP A 29 6.83 15.89 -21.32
C TRP A 29 7.28 17.06 -20.44
N ALA A 30 6.34 17.93 -20.03
CA ALA A 30 6.64 19.07 -19.18
C ALA A 30 7.16 18.65 -17.81
N ASP A 31 6.57 17.61 -17.23
CA ASP A 31 6.98 17.08 -15.94
C ASP A 31 8.41 16.47 -16.00
N ARG A 32 8.68 15.61 -16.98
CA ARG A 32 10.03 15.05 -17.22
C ARG A 32 11.08 16.13 -17.49
N ARG A 33 10.75 17.14 -18.31
CA ARG A 33 11.67 18.24 -18.63
C ARG A 33 11.98 19.10 -17.40
N ARG A 34 10.99 19.37 -16.55
CA ARG A 34 11.16 20.13 -15.32
C ARG A 34 12.15 19.46 -14.35
N HIS A 35 12.20 18.15 -14.32
CA HIS A 35 13.05 17.37 -13.44
C HIS A 35 14.37 16.92 -14.06
N GLY A 36 14.66 17.32 -15.31
CA GLY A 36 15.93 16.97 -15.97
C GLY A 36 16.19 15.48 -16.14
N VAL A 37 15.16 14.72 -16.47
CA VAL A 37 15.19 13.25 -16.48
C VAL A 37 16.00 12.71 -17.65
N SER A 38 16.79 11.67 -17.37
CA SER A 38 17.56 10.87 -18.34
C SER A 38 16.67 10.24 -19.42
N PRO A 39 17.21 9.99 -20.63
CA PRO A 39 16.51 9.22 -21.66
C PRO A 39 16.15 7.79 -21.24
N ASP A 40 16.91 7.21 -20.31
CA ASP A 40 16.65 5.86 -19.77
C ASP A 40 16.06 5.91 -18.36
N LEU A 41 14.88 6.50 -18.28
CA LEU A 41 14.13 6.64 -17.03
C LEU A 41 13.87 5.29 -16.30
N ALA A 42 13.69 4.21 -17.07
CA ALA A 42 13.39 2.90 -16.48
C ALA A 42 14.63 2.30 -15.80
N ALA A 43 15.82 2.45 -16.39
CA ALA A 43 17.06 1.99 -15.78
C ALA A 43 17.38 2.81 -14.52
N ASP A 44 17.24 4.14 -14.58
CA ASP A 44 17.45 5.01 -13.41
C ASP A 44 16.49 4.67 -12.28
N ALA A 45 15.22 4.40 -12.60
CA ALA A 45 14.21 4.00 -11.61
C ALA A 45 14.54 2.65 -10.96
N ALA A 46 15.09 1.70 -11.71
CA ALA A 46 15.53 0.41 -11.18
C ALA A 46 16.74 0.55 -10.24
N VAL A 47 17.66 1.47 -10.55
CA VAL A 47 18.82 1.75 -9.68
C VAL A 47 18.41 2.41 -8.37
N ASP A 48 17.48 3.36 -8.42
CA ASP A 48 17.00 4.09 -7.23
C ASP A 48 16.30 3.15 -6.21
N LEU A 49 15.55 2.16 -6.69
CA LEU A 49 14.95 1.11 -5.84
C LEU A 49 15.72 -0.22 -5.88
N ALA A 50 17.04 -0.17 -6.05
CA ALA A 50 17.86 -1.36 -5.95
C ALA A 50 17.66 -2.08 -4.60
N GLU A 51 17.74 -3.39 -4.64
CA GLU A 51 17.60 -4.21 -3.44
C GLU A 51 18.73 -3.89 -2.44
N PRO A 52 18.42 -3.72 -1.14
CA PRO A 52 19.43 -3.43 -0.13
C PRO A 52 20.47 -4.54 -0.03
N VAL A 53 21.72 -4.14 0.23
CA VAL A 53 22.81 -5.09 0.47
C VAL A 53 22.50 -5.95 1.70
N GLY A 54 22.69 -7.26 1.56
CA GLY A 54 22.41 -8.22 2.65
C GLY A 54 20.95 -8.60 2.80
N ALA A 55 20.09 -8.27 1.83
CA ALA A 55 18.70 -8.70 1.81
C ALA A 55 18.59 -10.24 1.77
N ARG A 56 17.77 -10.78 2.63
CA ARG A 56 17.47 -12.20 2.73
C ARG A 56 16.03 -12.45 2.31
N HIS A 57 15.83 -13.40 1.41
CA HIS A 57 14.49 -13.76 0.93
C HIS A 57 14.00 -15.03 1.63
N ARG A 58 12.75 -15.01 2.05
CA ARG A 58 12.06 -16.21 2.55
C ARG A 58 10.71 -16.37 1.89
N THR A 59 10.24 -17.60 1.80
CA THR A 59 8.88 -17.92 1.36
C THR A 59 8.22 -18.74 2.47
N LEU A 60 7.12 -18.22 3.01
CA LEU A 60 6.32 -18.86 4.03
C LEU A 60 5.09 -19.49 3.39
N ALA A 61 4.55 -20.54 4.00
CA ALA A 61 3.30 -21.15 3.57
C ALA A 61 2.12 -20.38 4.20
N SER A 62 1.21 -19.85 3.37
CA SER A 62 -0.06 -19.33 3.88
C SER A 62 -0.97 -20.48 4.34
N HIS A 63 -1.86 -20.20 5.29
CA HIS A 63 -2.80 -21.17 5.88
C HIS A 63 -3.70 -21.85 4.83
N ASP A 64 -3.97 -21.21 3.71
CA ASP A 64 -4.85 -21.68 2.64
C ASP A 64 -4.11 -22.31 1.44
N GLY A 65 -2.80 -22.54 1.57
CA GLY A 65 -1.93 -23.14 0.55
C GLY A 65 -1.30 -22.13 -0.40
N GLY A 66 -1.44 -20.83 -0.15
CA GLY A 66 -0.68 -19.78 -0.84
C GLY A 66 0.76 -19.70 -0.38
N ARG A 67 1.54 -18.80 -0.97
CA ARG A 67 2.92 -18.51 -0.58
C ARG A 67 3.07 -17.02 -0.28
N ILE A 68 3.71 -16.74 0.85
CA ILE A 68 4.01 -15.37 1.30
C ILE A 68 5.52 -15.17 1.17
N HIS A 69 5.92 -14.31 0.26
CA HIS A 69 7.32 -13.93 0.09
C HIS A 69 7.62 -12.73 0.99
N VAL A 70 8.77 -12.75 1.63
CA VAL A 70 9.28 -11.66 2.46
C VAL A 70 10.72 -11.35 2.12
N VAL A 71 11.08 -10.07 2.22
CA VAL A 71 12.45 -9.56 2.14
C VAL A 71 12.83 -9.06 3.52
N GLU A 72 13.96 -9.53 4.05
CA GLU A 72 14.42 -9.23 5.40
C GLU A 72 15.81 -8.60 5.35
N VAL A 73 16.02 -7.50 6.08
CA VAL A 73 17.31 -6.81 6.25
C VAL A 73 17.53 -6.49 7.74
N GLY A 74 18.77 -6.31 8.14
CA GLY A 74 19.15 -6.00 9.53
C GLY A 74 19.47 -7.24 10.37
N ASP A 75 19.81 -7.01 11.64
CA ASP A 75 20.14 -8.07 12.60
C ASP A 75 18.85 -8.84 12.96
N ALA A 76 18.95 -10.17 12.95
CA ALA A 76 17.82 -11.06 13.28
C ALA A 76 17.37 -10.92 14.75
N GLY A 77 18.25 -10.48 15.66
CA GLY A 77 17.95 -10.24 17.08
C GLY A 77 17.43 -8.84 17.38
N ALA A 78 17.47 -7.91 16.42
CA ALA A 78 17.00 -6.56 16.61
C ALA A 78 15.45 -6.50 16.66
N PRO A 79 14.84 -5.46 17.29
CA PRO A 79 13.39 -5.29 17.31
C PRO A 79 12.79 -5.26 15.91
N PRO A 80 11.71 -6.05 15.64
CA PRO A 80 11.20 -6.19 14.29
C PRO A 80 10.27 -5.03 13.85
N ILE A 81 10.41 -4.64 12.58
CA ILE A 81 9.45 -3.78 11.86
C ILE A 81 8.95 -4.55 10.64
N VAL A 82 7.62 -4.67 10.48
CA VAL A 82 6.97 -5.36 9.37
C VAL A 82 6.29 -4.34 8.46
N LEU A 83 6.67 -4.30 7.20
CA LEU A 83 6.23 -3.34 6.19
C LEU A 83 5.27 -4.01 5.19
N LEU A 84 4.05 -3.47 5.06
CA LEU A 84 2.95 -3.99 4.26
C LEU A 84 2.55 -2.95 3.22
N HIS A 85 2.71 -3.27 1.94
CA HIS A 85 2.49 -2.36 0.82
C HIS A 85 1.02 -2.20 0.42
N GLY A 86 0.72 -1.24 -0.46
CA GLY A 86 -0.59 -1.03 -1.06
C GLY A 86 -0.90 -1.93 -2.26
N VAL A 87 -2.14 -1.88 -2.75
CA VAL A 87 -2.53 -2.55 -4.00
C VAL A 87 -1.64 -2.08 -5.15
N THR A 88 -1.35 -2.94 -6.12
CA THR A 88 -0.47 -2.71 -7.28
C THR A 88 1.02 -2.57 -6.99
N LEU A 89 1.43 -2.59 -5.74
CA LEU A 89 2.82 -2.48 -5.30
C LEU A 89 3.41 -3.86 -4.96
N SER A 90 4.64 -3.86 -4.49
CA SER A 90 5.34 -5.02 -3.93
C SER A 90 6.27 -4.57 -2.80
N SER A 91 6.95 -5.52 -2.15
CA SER A 91 7.98 -5.24 -1.13
C SER A 91 9.05 -4.25 -1.60
N VAL A 92 9.31 -4.18 -2.91
CA VAL A 92 10.29 -3.27 -3.54
C VAL A 92 10.03 -1.80 -3.20
N VAL A 93 8.77 -1.37 -3.01
CA VAL A 93 8.45 0.01 -2.64
C VAL A 93 9.10 0.44 -1.32
N TRP A 94 9.49 -0.52 -0.50
CA TRP A 94 10.10 -0.34 0.81
C TRP A 94 11.63 -0.40 0.81
N ASN A 95 12.30 -0.54 -0.35
CA ASN A 95 13.75 -0.73 -0.40
C ASN A 95 14.52 0.42 0.26
N HIS A 96 14.02 1.65 0.21
CA HIS A 96 14.59 2.76 0.97
C HIS A 96 14.44 2.56 2.48
N GLN A 97 13.24 2.20 2.97
CA GLN A 97 12.99 1.96 4.40
C GLN A 97 13.70 0.70 4.90
N LEU A 98 13.81 -0.34 4.08
CA LEU A 98 14.64 -1.51 4.39
C LEU A 98 16.09 -1.10 4.67
N THR A 99 16.65 -0.16 3.88
CA THR A 99 18.00 0.35 4.09
C THR A 99 18.08 1.25 5.32
N ASP A 100 17.17 2.23 5.43
CA ASP A 100 17.22 3.29 6.45
C ASP A 100 17.00 2.75 7.88
N LEU A 101 16.18 1.71 8.02
CA LEU A 101 15.80 1.16 9.34
C LEU A 101 16.68 -0.01 9.78
N ALA A 102 17.44 -0.64 8.87
CA ALA A 102 18.19 -1.88 9.12
C ALA A 102 19.33 -1.73 10.13
N GLU A 103 19.84 -0.52 10.37
CA GLU A 103 20.90 -0.28 11.35
C GLU A 103 20.44 -0.62 12.78
N HIS A 104 19.16 -0.39 13.08
CA HIS A 104 18.62 -0.51 14.45
C HIS A 104 17.51 -1.58 14.57
N HIS A 105 17.01 -2.08 13.44
CA HIS A 105 15.85 -2.96 13.41
C HIS A 105 16.04 -4.16 12.49
N ARG A 106 15.38 -5.26 12.81
CA ARG A 106 15.08 -6.34 11.89
C ARG A 106 13.89 -5.93 11.03
N VAL A 107 14.12 -5.56 9.76
CA VAL A 107 13.08 -5.01 8.89
C VAL A 107 12.61 -6.08 7.93
N ILE A 108 11.30 -6.32 7.88
CA ILE A 108 10.66 -7.33 7.05
C ILE A 108 9.65 -6.65 6.13
N ALA A 109 9.91 -6.62 4.83
CA ALA A 109 8.94 -6.20 3.82
C ALA A 109 8.23 -7.42 3.25
N VAL A 110 6.90 -7.40 3.28
CA VAL A 110 6.04 -8.52 2.85
C VAL A 110 5.46 -8.22 1.49
N ASP A 111 5.60 -9.14 0.54
CA ASP A 111 4.76 -9.15 -0.65
C ASP A 111 3.38 -9.68 -0.27
N LEU A 112 2.37 -8.86 -0.36
CA LEU A 112 0.99 -9.27 -0.08
C LEU A 112 0.51 -10.27 -1.15
N ARG A 113 -0.42 -11.17 -0.79
CA ARG A 113 -0.89 -12.24 -1.69
C ARG A 113 -1.27 -11.72 -3.08
N GLY A 114 -0.75 -12.39 -4.10
CA GLY A 114 -0.94 -12.03 -5.52
C GLY A 114 -0.10 -10.86 -6.02
N HIS A 115 0.76 -10.30 -5.18
CA HIS A 115 1.68 -9.21 -5.52
C HIS A 115 3.13 -9.69 -5.37
N GLY A 116 4.05 -9.01 -6.08
CA GLY A 116 5.46 -9.36 -6.05
C GLY A 116 5.72 -10.84 -6.33
N LYS A 117 6.41 -11.52 -5.41
CA LYS A 117 6.70 -12.97 -5.50
C LYS A 117 5.73 -13.84 -4.69
N SER A 118 4.70 -13.26 -4.07
CA SER A 118 3.65 -13.97 -3.34
C SER A 118 2.56 -14.51 -4.26
N SER A 119 1.99 -15.67 -3.91
CA SER A 119 0.84 -16.22 -4.61
C SER A 119 -0.36 -16.36 -3.67
N PRO A 120 -1.59 -16.20 -4.17
CA PRO A 120 -2.78 -16.47 -3.39
C PRO A 120 -2.91 -17.98 -3.14
N GLY A 121 -3.63 -18.32 -2.07
CA GLY A 121 -4.11 -19.66 -1.83
C GLY A 121 -5.55 -19.85 -2.32
N ARG A 122 -6.23 -20.87 -1.79
CA ARG A 122 -7.58 -21.27 -2.21
C ARG A 122 -8.65 -20.23 -1.87
N GLU A 123 -8.44 -19.42 -0.83
CA GLU A 123 -9.41 -18.44 -0.35
C GLU A 123 -9.30 -17.07 -1.07
N GLY A 124 -8.36 -16.94 -2.01
CA GLY A 124 -8.26 -15.78 -2.90
C GLY A 124 -7.60 -14.55 -2.29
N TYR A 125 -8.18 -13.36 -2.52
CA TYR A 125 -7.51 -12.06 -2.35
C TYR A 125 -8.18 -11.14 -1.31
N GLY A 126 -9.03 -11.66 -0.44
CA GLY A 126 -9.77 -10.86 0.53
C GLY A 126 -8.88 -10.22 1.60
N VAL A 127 -9.38 -9.15 2.24
CA VAL A 127 -8.66 -8.49 3.34
C VAL A 127 -8.55 -9.38 4.58
N ASP A 128 -9.48 -10.29 4.77
CA ASP A 128 -9.41 -11.30 5.84
C ASP A 128 -8.24 -12.27 5.63
N GLN A 129 -8.01 -12.69 4.39
CA GLN A 129 -6.88 -13.54 4.03
C GLN A 129 -5.53 -12.80 4.16
N LEU A 130 -5.51 -11.50 3.87
CA LEU A 130 -4.34 -10.66 4.13
C LEU A 130 -4.04 -10.58 5.64
N ALA A 131 -5.07 -10.50 6.46
CA ALA A 131 -4.93 -10.51 7.92
C ALA A 131 -4.36 -11.85 8.44
N ASP A 132 -4.81 -12.97 7.88
CA ASP A 132 -4.32 -14.31 8.21
C ASP A 132 -2.85 -14.48 7.79
N ASP A 133 -2.44 -13.90 6.65
CA ASP A 133 -1.03 -13.88 6.21
C ASP A 133 -0.14 -13.06 7.16
N ILE A 134 -0.62 -11.91 7.65
CA ILE A 134 0.12 -11.13 8.66
C ILE A 134 0.34 -11.97 9.93
N ALA A 135 -0.68 -12.68 10.40
CA ALA A 135 -0.56 -13.57 11.56
C ALA A 135 0.45 -14.69 11.31
N THR A 136 0.48 -15.26 10.11
CA THR A 136 1.45 -16.27 9.68
C THR A 136 2.87 -15.70 9.71
N VAL A 137 3.12 -14.53 9.11
CA VAL A 137 4.43 -13.86 9.13
C VAL A 137 4.93 -13.65 10.55
N LEU A 138 4.08 -13.15 11.46
CA LEU A 138 4.44 -12.88 12.84
C LEU A 138 4.78 -14.18 13.63
N ARG A 139 4.09 -15.28 13.35
CA ARG A 139 4.30 -16.57 14.01
C ARG A 139 5.51 -17.30 13.45
N ASP A 140 5.59 -17.47 12.14
CA ASP A 140 6.60 -18.31 11.48
C ASP A 140 8.00 -17.70 11.53
N LEU A 141 8.10 -16.36 11.56
CA LEU A 141 9.36 -15.67 11.77
C LEU A 141 9.66 -15.38 13.24
N ASP A 142 8.79 -15.83 14.15
CA ASP A 142 8.82 -15.63 15.61
C ASP A 142 9.08 -14.17 16.02
N LEU A 143 8.33 -13.24 15.39
CA LEU A 143 8.50 -11.80 15.64
C LEU A 143 7.80 -11.42 16.96
N MET A 144 8.58 -10.86 17.89
CA MET A 144 8.10 -10.39 19.18
C MET A 144 8.33 -8.89 19.32
N GLY A 145 7.29 -8.16 19.79
CA GLY A 145 7.37 -6.71 19.96
C GLY A 145 7.40 -5.93 18.63
N ALA A 146 6.84 -6.49 17.57
CA ALA A 146 6.88 -5.92 16.23
C ALA A 146 6.17 -4.57 16.14
N ILE A 147 6.68 -3.68 15.28
CA ILE A 147 5.93 -2.53 14.75
C ILE A 147 5.35 -2.95 13.41
N LEU A 148 4.03 -2.87 13.25
CA LEU A 148 3.36 -3.10 11.98
C LEU A 148 3.19 -1.77 11.24
N VAL A 149 3.68 -1.68 10.02
CA VAL A 149 3.53 -0.51 9.14
C VAL A 149 2.69 -0.91 7.95
N GLY A 150 1.49 -0.35 7.84
CA GLY A 150 0.56 -0.65 6.74
C GLY A 150 0.29 0.57 5.86
N HIS A 151 0.68 0.49 4.58
CA HIS A 151 0.38 1.50 3.58
C HIS A 151 -0.86 1.10 2.77
N SER A 152 -1.83 2.02 2.64
CA SER A 152 -3.01 1.84 1.79
C SER A 152 -3.73 0.51 2.09
N MET A 153 -3.84 -0.42 1.14
CA MET A 153 -4.37 -1.78 1.34
C MET A 153 -3.67 -2.51 2.51
N GLY A 154 -2.35 -2.37 2.68
CA GLY A 154 -1.61 -2.94 3.80
C GLY A 154 -2.12 -2.42 5.15
N GLY A 155 -2.51 -1.14 5.24
CA GLY A 155 -3.14 -0.57 6.44
C GLY A 155 -4.51 -1.17 6.73
N MET A 156 -5.32 -1.38 5.69
CA MET A 156 -6.62 -2.06 5.82
C MET A 156 -6.44 -3.53 6.26
N ALA A 157 -5.42 -4.22 5.74
CA ALA A 157 -5.07 -5.56 6.16
C ALA A 157 -4.65 -5.61 7.65
N VAL A 158 -3.90 -4.61 8.14
CA VAL A 158 -3.54 -4.50 9.56
C VAL A 158 -4.78 -4.26 10.42
N MET A 159 -5.74 -3.43 10.00
CA MET A 159 -7.00 -3.24 10.74
C MET A 159 -7.79 -4.54 10.85
N ASN A 160 -7.90 -5.29 9.75
CA ASN A 160 -8.52 -6.62 9.75
C ASN A 160 -7.76 -7.63 10.63
N PHE A 161 -6.42 -7.58 10.62
CA PHE A 161 -5.59 -8.39 11.51
C PHE A 161 -5.89 -8.07 12.99
N CYS A 162 -6.01 -6.80 13.34
CA CYS A 162 -6.37 -6.39 14.71
C CYS A 162 -7.72 -6.98 15.15
N ARG A 163 -8.70 -7.06 14.25
CA ARG A 163 -10.01 -7.66 14.52
C ARG A 163 -9.94 -9.19 14.63
N ARG A 164 -9.27 -9.86 13.69
CA ARG A 164 -9.29 -11.32 13.56
C ARG A 164 -8.32 -12.04 14.50
N HIS A 165 -7.18 -11.43 14.78
CA HIS A 165 -6.06 -12.03 15.51
C HIS A 165 -5.65 -11.22 16.73
N ALA A 166 -6.61 -10.78 17.53
CA ALA A 166 -6.35 -9.97 18.73
C ALA A 166 -5.36 -10.67 19.70
N ASP A 167 -5.39 -12.00 19.79
CA ASP A 167 -4.47 -12.79 20.61
C ASP A 167 -3.01 -12.69 20.11
N VAL A 168 -2.79 -12.68 18.80
CA VAL A 168 -1.46 -12.49 18.17
C VAL A 168 -1.02 -11.05 18.31
N LEU A 169 -1.94 -10.10 18.01
CA LEU A 169 -1.72 -8.67 18.12
C LEU A 169 -1.13 -8.34 19.50
N TYR A 170 -1.83 -8.64 20.57
CA TYR A 170 -1.40 -8.23 21.90
C TYR A 170 -0.21 -9.02 22.46
N ARG A 171 0.14 -10.15 21.87
CA ARG A 171 1.36 -10.90 22.24
C ARG A 171 2.59 -10.46 21.48
N ARG A 172 2.45 -10.07 20.21
CA ARG A 172 3.58 -9.94 19.29
C ARG A 172 3.79 -8.53 18.75
N VAL A 173 2.85 -7.59 18.96
CA VAL A 173 2.91 -6.24 18.40
C VAL A 173 2.98 -5.20 19.50
N ASN A 174 3.91 -4.26 19.38
CA ASN A 174 4.08 -3.14 20.31
C ASN A 174 3.49 -1.83 19.80
N GLY A 175 3.32 -1.67 18.49
CA GLY A 175 2.76 -0.46 17.89
C GLY A 175 2.38 -0.64 16.43
N ILE A 176 1.57 0.28 15.92
CA ILE A 176 1.07 0.25 14.55
C ILE A 176 1.27 1.60 13.88
N VAL A 177 1.74 1.60 12.63
CA VAL A 177 1.80 2.79 11.77
C VAL A 177 0.82 2.58 10.61
N PHE A 178 -0.20 3.43 10.54
CA PHE A 178 -1.11 3.52 9.40
C PHE A 178 -0.65 4.63 8.48
N MET A 179 -0.33 4.30 7.24
CA MET A 179 0.19 5.25 6.25
C MET A 179 -0.75 5.33 5.05
N SER A 180 -1.27 6.53 4.76
CA SER A 180 -2.13 6.77 3.58
C SER A 180 -3.15 5.65 3.38
N THR A 181 -4.01 5.40 4.39
CA THR A 181 -5.00 4.31 4.39
C THR A 181 -6.38 4.80 4.82
N ALA A 182 -7.37 3.94 4.83
CA ALA A 182 -8.75 4.28 5.17
C ALA A 182 -9.35 3.30 6.17
N ALA A 183 -10.17 3.83 7.10
CA ALA A 183 -10.92 3.03 8.07
C ALA A 183 -12.21 2.45 7.48
N SER A 184 -12.79 3.13 6.50
CA SER A 184 -14.07 2.79 5.85
C SER A 184 -14.27 3.62 4.59
N ASP A 185 -15.39 3.38 3.88
CA ASP A 185 -15.87 4.23 2.78
C ASP A 185 -14.79 4.53 1.72
N VAL A 186 -14.00 3.53 1.35
CA VAL A 186 -12.90 3.67 0.38
C VAL A 186 -13.36 4.27 -0.95
N ALA A 187 -14.61 4.01 -1.34
CA ALA A 187 -15.23 4.52 -2.56
C ALA A 187 -16.01 5.83 -2.38
N SER A 188 -15.89 6.52 -1.24
CA SER A 188 -16.66 7.74 -0.95
C SER A 188 -15.83 9.01 -1.21
N GLY A 189 -16.31 9.87 -2.11
CA GLY A 189 -15.71 11.19 -2.39
C GLY A 189 -15.84 11.62 -3.86
N PRO A 190 -15.57 12.89 -4.19
CA PRO A 190 -15.68 13.39 -5.57
C PRO A 190 -14.77 12.67 -6.56
N ALA A 191 -13.58 12.26 -6.10
CA ALA A 191 -12.64 11.44 -6.87
C ALA A 191 -13.12 9.99 -7.06
N SER A 192 -14.15 9.54 -6.32
CA SER A 192 -14.71 8.19 -6.42
C SER A 192 -15.69 8.01 -7.59
N SER A 193 -16.12 9.11 -8.24
CA SER A 193 -17.08 9.01 -9.35
C SER A 193 -16.60 8.14 -10.51
N PRO A 194 -15.34 8.25 -10.98
CA PRO A 194 -14.78 7.30 -11.95
C PRO A 194 -14.65 5.88 -11.38
N PHE A 195 -14.35 5.75 -10.09
CA PHE A 195 -14.28 4.46 -9.40
C PHE A 195 -15.66 3.80 -9.29
N ARG A 196 -16.73 4.56 -9.06
CA ARG A 196 -18.10 4.01 -9.00
C ARG A 196 -18.58 3.47 -10.34
N LEU A 197 -18.27 4.13 -11.44
CA LEU A 197 -18.57 3.62 -12.79
C LEU A 197 -17.64 2.44 -13.15
N GLY A 198 -16.36 2.54 -12.81
CA GLY A 198 -15.38 1.46 -12.91
C GLY A 198 -15.75 0.25 -12.05
N ARG A 199 -16.36 0.45 -10.87
CA ARG A 199 -16.87 -0.62 -10.01
C ARG A 199 -17.89 -1.51 -10.73
N LEU A 200 -18.92 -0.93 -11.37
CA LEU A 200 -19.93 -1.69 -12.11
C LEU A 200 -19.33 -2.51 -13.24
N PHE A 201 -18.27 -2.00 -13.89
CA PHE A 201 -17.54 -2.73 -14.91
C PHE A 201 -16.60 -3.78 -14.29
N ALA A 202 -15.88 -3.42 -13.22
CA ALA A 202 -14.99 -4.31 -12.51
C ALA A 202 -15.70 -5.47 -11.79
N GLU A 203 -16.93 -5.25 -11.29
CA GLU A 203 -17.75 -6.32 -10.70
C GLU A 203 -18.17 -7.37 -11.75
N LYS A 204 -18.42 -6.93 -12.99
CA LYS A 204 -18.84 -7.84 -14.09
C LYS A 204 -17.66 -8.50 -14.79
N SER A 205 -16.51 -7.85 -14.88
CA SER A 205 -15.32 -8.32 -15.60
C SER A 205 -14.05 -7.77 -14.95
N PRO A 206 -13.71 -8.20 -13.71
CA PRO A 206 -12.63 -7.62 -12.94
C PRO A 206 -11.27 -7.74 -13.63
N GLU A 207 -10.99 -8.88 -14.23
CA GLU A 207 -9.70 -9.10 -14.92
C GLU A 207 -9.57 -8.22 -16.17
N LEU A 208 -10.67 -7.98 -16.90
CA LEU A 208 -10.68 -7.11 -18.07
C LEU A 208 -10.50 -5.63 -17.66
N ALA A 209 -11.14 -5.22 -16.55
CA ALA A 209 -10.96 -3.88 -16.00
C ALA A 209 -9.51 -3.64 -15.55
N ALA A 210 -8.90 -4.61 -14.86
CA ALA A 210 -7.51 -4.52 -14.45
C ALA A 210 -6.53 -4.52 -15.63
N LYS A 211 -6.75 -5.37 -16.64
CA LYS A 211 -5.95 -5.34 -17.88
C LYS A 211 -6.08 -4.01 -18.61
N ALA A 212 -7.27 -3.44 -18.67
CA ALA A 212 -7.50 -2.13 -19.27
C ALA A 212 -6.73 -1.03 -18.52
N TYR A 213 -6.72 -1.06 -17.18
CA TYR A 213 -5.98 -0.15 -16.34
C TYR A 213 -4.45 -0.29 -16.52
N GLN A 214 -3.94 -1.53 -16.48
CA GLN A 214 -2.51 -1.82 -16.68
C GLN A 214 -2.05 -1.55 -18.10
N GLY A 215 -2.94 -1.74 -19.08
CA GLY A 215 -2.67 -1.55 -20.50
C GLY A 215 -2.77 -0.10 -20.97
N VAL A 216 -3.04 0.87 -20.08
CA VAL A 216 -3.02 2.30 -20.47
C VAL A 216 -1.62 2.70 -20.90
N PRO A 217 -1.38 2.98 -22.20
CA PRO A 217 -0.03 3.11 -22.72
C PRO A 217 0.59 4.47 -22.42
N GLY A 218 1.93 4.50 -22.36
CA GLY A 218 2.76 5.68 -22.49
C GLY A 218 2.41 6.79 -21.50
N ASP A 219 2.28 8.01 -22.04
CA ASP A 219 2.12 9.24 -21.27
C ASP A 219 0.77 9.33 -20.53
N LEU A 220 -0.29 8.67 -21.01
CA LEU A 220 -1.57 8.64 -20.32
C LEU A 220 -1.48 7.79 -19.04
N GLY A 221 -0.87 6.62 -19.13
CA GLY A 221 -0.59 5.76 -17.94
C GLY A 221 0.29 6.49 -16.93
N TYR A 222 1.32 7.19 -17.41
CA TYR A 222 2.17 8.03 -16.57
C TYR A 222 1.36 9.07 -15.81
N VAL A 223 0.52 9.87 -16.49
CA VAL A 223 -0.30 10.92 -15.86
C VAL A 223 -1.29 10.34 -14.86
N MET A 224 -1.91 9.19 -15.16
CA MET A 224 -2.81 8.52 -14.22
C MET A 224 -2.10 8.12 -12.92
N LEU A 225 -0.93 7.52 -13.02
CA LEU A 225 -0.13 7.14 -11.84
C LEU A 225 0.41 8.37 -11.10
N ARG A 226 0.75 9.42 -11.85
CA ARG A 226 1.19 10.71 -11.32
C ARG A 226 0.18 11.33 -10.33
N LEU A 227 -1.13 11.07 -10.52
CA LEU A 227 -2.19 11.54 -9.62
C LEU A 227 -2.13 10.91 -8.22
N GLY A 228 -1.44 9.79 -8.05
CA GLY A 228 -1.17 9.20 -6.75
C GLY A 228 -0.11 9.93 -5.94
N PHE A 229 0.62 10.85 -6.54
CA PHE A 229 1.68 11.62 -5.89
C PHE A 229 1.24 13.05 -5.56
N GLY A 230 2.02 13.73 -4.74
CA GLY A 230 1.79 15.12 -4.37
C GLY A 230 2.16 16.13 -5.45
N LYS A 231 2.54 17.35 -5.01
CA LYS A 231 2.70 18.51 -5.88
C LYS A 231 3.81 18.37 -6.93
N SER A 232 4.93 17.71 -6.60
CA SER A 232 6.12 17.64 -7.46
C SER A 232 6.88 16.32 -7.31
N PRO A 233 6.31 15.17 -7.71
CA PRO A 233 7.01 13.91 -7.63
C PRO A 233 8.14 13.81 -8.65
N SER A 234 9.18 13.06 -8.32
CA SER A 234 10.16 12.62 -9.30
C SER A 234 9.50 11.73 -10.36
N PRO A 235 9.76 11.93 -11.66
CA PRO A 235 9.35 10.98 -12.69
C PRO A 235 9.88 9.56 -12.48
N LEU A 236 11.02 9.40 -11.79
CA LEU A 236 11.55 8.09 -11.39
C LEU A 236 10.54 7.32 -10.54
N TRP A 237 9.92 7.96 -9.56
CA TRP A 237 8.94 7.31 -8.69
C TRP A 237 7.70 6.85 -9.44
N VAL A 238 7.22 7.66 -10.39
CA VAL A 238 6.07 7.30 -11.24
C VAL A 238 6.41 6.07 -12.08
N GLU A 239 7.64 5.99 -12.61
CA GLU A 239 8.11 4.85 -13.39
C GLU A 239 8.28 3.58 -12.54
N GLN A 240 8.76 3.72 -11.31
CA GLN A 240 8.86 2.61 -10.33
C GLN A 240 7.48 2.00 -10.06
N ILE A 241 6.47 2.84 -9.78
CA ILE A 241 5.10 2.37 -9.56
C ILE A 241 4.54 1.72 -10.83
N ARG A 242 4.82 2.28 -12.01
CA ARG A 242 4.40 1.70 -13.30
C ARG A 242 4.98 0.29 -13.50
N THR A 243 6.24 0.09 -13.15
CA THR A 243 6.92 -1.20 -13.24
C THR A 243 6.30 -2.23 -12.28
N MET A 244 6.05 -1.85 -11.02
CA MET A 244 5.40 -2.74 -10.03
C MET A 244 3.99 -3.11 -10.47
N LEU A 245 3.19 -2.13 -10.94
CA LEU A 245 1.85 -2.38 -11.47
C LEU A 245 1.87 -3.36 -12.65
N ALA A 246 2.80 -3.17 -13.61
CA ALA A 246 2.93 -4.06 -14.76
C ALA A 246 3.33 -5.50 -14.36
N GLY A 247 4.08 -5.66 -13.28
CA GLY A 247 4.46 -6.95 -12.71
C GLY A 247 3.37 -7.64 -11.88
N THR A 248 2.28 -6.94 -11.53
CA THR A 248 1.20 -7.49 -10.71
C THR A 248 0.13 -8.15 -11.59
N SER A 249 -0.36 -9.33 -11.19
CA SER A 249 -1.43 -10.02 -11.92
C SER A 249 -2.71 -9.15 -12.04
N PRO A 250 -3.32 -9.02 -13.23
CA PRO A 250 -4.60 -8.32 -13.39
C PRO A 250 -5.69 -8.84 -12.45
N THR A 251 -5.73 -10.15 -12.24
CA THR A 251 -6.67 -10.79 -11.29
C THR A 251 -6.40 -10.35 -9.86
N ALA A 252 -5.14 -10.26 -9.44
CA ALA A 252 -4.77 -9.78 -8.11
C ALA A 252 -5.22 -8.33 -7.91
N VAL A 253 -4.90 -7.43 -8.84
CA VAL A 253 -5.31 -6.01 -8.79
C VAL A 253 -6.83 -5.89 -8.68
N ALA A 254 -7.56 -6.57 -9.57
CA ALA A 254 -9.02 -6.48 -9.63
C ALA A 254 -9.68 -6.99 -8.34
N ARG A 255 -9.33 -8.21 -7.92
CA ARG A 255 -9.99 -8.87 -6.78
C ARG A 255 -9.59 -8.26 -5.45
N SER A 256 -8.34 -7.85 -5.29
CA SER A 256 -7.92 -7.09 -4.11
C SER A 256 -8.65 -5.75 -4.04
N THR A 257 -8.73 -4.99 -5.15
CA THR A 257 -9.46 -3.71 -5.17
C THR A 257 -10.93 -3.89 -4.81
N LEU A 258 -11.61 -4.90 -5.36
CA LEU A 258 -13.02 -5.16 -5.02
C LEU A 258 -13.19 -5.51 -3.53
N ALA A 259 -12.27 -6.29 -2.95
CA ALA A 259 -12.32 -6.66 -1.54
C ALA A 259 -12.17 -5.45 -0.58
N LEU A 260 -11.55 -4.35 -1.05
CA LEU A 260 -11.41 -3.12 -0.26
C LEU A 260 -12.70 -2.28 -0.21
N LEU A 261 -13.63 -2.47 -1.15
CA LEU A 261 -14.81 -1.61 -1.27
C LEU A 261 -15.79 -1.75 -0.10
N ASP A 262 -15.82 -2.91 0.54
CA ASP A 262 -16.69 -3.22 1.68
C ASP A 262 -15.94 -3.11 3.02
N HIS A 263 -14.71 -2.56 3.01
CA HIS A 263 -13.90 -2.38 4.21
C HIS A 263 -14.52 -1.36 5.16
N ASP A 264 -14.77 -1.79 6.41
CA ASP A 264 -15.18 -0.93 7.53
C ASP A 264 -14.67 -1.50 8.86
N GLU A 265 -13.59 -0.92 9.36
CA GLU A 265 -12.95 -1.35 10.60
C GLU A 265 -12.98 -0.24 11.69
N ARG A 266 -13.90 0.69 11.59
CA ARG A 266 -14.09 1.77 12.59
C ARG A 266 -14.31 1.24 14.00
N LYS A 267 -14.91 0.05 14.14
CA LYS A 267 -15.19 -0.56 15.45
C LYS A 267 -13.90 -1.04 16.11
N VAL A 268 -13.01 -1.73 15.38
CA VAL A 268 -11.77 -2.24 15.95
C VAL A 268 -10.83 -1.11 16.32
N LEU A 269 -10.77 -0.04 15.52
CA LEU A 269 -9.93 1.12 15.83
C LEU A 269 -10.23 1.74 17.18
N ARG A 270 -11.51 1.83 17.58
CA ARG A 270 -11.92 2.34 18.90
C ARG A 270 -11.50 1.45 20.06
N SER A 271 -11.19 0.19 19.81
CA SER A 271 -10.81 -0.77 20.85
C SER A 271 -9.31 -1.04 20.89
N LEU A 272 -8.51 -0.38 20.05
CA LEU A 272 -7.06 -0.56 20.06
C LEU A 272 -6.46 0.03 21.34
N GLU A 273 -5.69 -0.81 22.05
CA GLU A 273 -4.94 -0.41 23.25
C GLU A 273 -3.43 -0.31 22.98
N LEU A 274 -3.02 -0.25 21.72
CA LEU A 274 -1.63 -0.13 21.29
C LEU A 274 -1.33 1.32 20.88
N PRO A 275 -0.07 1.77 21.00
CA PRO A 275 0.37 2.99 20.34
C PRO A 275 0.09 2.93 18.84
N VAL A 276 -0.48 4.01 18.29
CA VAL A 276 -0.75 4.14 16.85
C VAL A 276 -0.23 5.48 16.35
N LEU A 277 0.53 5.42 15.27
CA LEU A 277 0.91 6.56 14.45
C LEU A 277 0.13 6.50 13.13
N VAL A 278 -0.46 7.61 12.73
CA VAL A 278 -1.12 7.77 11.44
C VAL A 278 -0.34 8.79 10.63
N MET A 279 0.05 8.46 9.40
CA MET A 279 0.81 9.35 8.52
C MET A 279 0.05 9.52 7.20
N VAL A 280 -0.03 10.75 6.70
CA VAL A 280 -0.72 11.05 5.44
C VAL A 280 -0.15 12.27 4.74
N GLY A 281 -0.13 12.26 3.41
CA GLY A 281 0.16 13.43 2.61
C GLY A 281 -1.05 14.35 2.47
N THR A 282 -0.87 15.66 2.64
CA THR A 282 -1.99 16.62 2.53
C THR A 282 -2.57 16.71 1.12
N SER A 283 -1.84 16.20 0.11
CA SER A 283 -2.28 16.12 -1.29
C SER A 283 -2.68 14.69 -1.71
N ASP A 284 -2.91 13.77 -0.78
CA ASP A 284 -3.36 12.40 -1.09
C ASP A 284 -4.77 12.40 -1.68
N LEU A 285 -4.87 12.06 -2.98
CA LEU A 285 -6.14 11.96 -3.71
C LEU A 285 -6.72 10.53 -3.69
N VAL A 286 -5.93 9.53 -3.29
CA VAL A 286 -6.35 8.12 -3.26
C VAL A 286 -7.04 7.80 -1.94
N THR A 287 -6.39 8.08 -0.82
CA THR A 287 -6.98 8.01 0.53
C THR A 287 -6.90 9.39 1.17
N PRO A 288 -7.90 10.25 0.94
CA PRO A 288 -7.85 11.65 1.35
C PRO A 288 -7.60 11.82 2.85
N VAL A 289 -6.93 12.91 3.22
CA VAL A 289 -6.53 13.28 4.61
C VAL A 289 -7.63 13.04 5.65
N ARG A 290 -8.92 13.25 5.28
CA ARG A 290 -10.06 12.98 6.14
C ARG A 290 -10.12 11.54 6.68
N GLN A 291 -9.61 10.55 5.91
CA GLN A 291 -9.58 9.15 6.34
C GLN A 291 -8.53 8.95 7.45
N SER A 292 -7.37 9.54 7.30
CA SER A 292 -6.32 9.48 8.32
C SER A 292 -6.70 10.25 9.58
N ARG A 293 -7.35 11.41 9.45
CA ARG A 293 -7.95 12.14 10.59
C ARG A 293 -8.98 11.29 11.32
N LEU A 294 -9.85 10.61 10.58
CA LEU A 294 -10.82 9.68 11.16
C LEU A 294 -10.16 8.53 11.91
N ILE A 295 -9.10 7.92 11.36
CA ILE A 295 -8.35 6.85 12.05
C ILE A 295 -7.77 7.37 13.35
N ALA A 296 -7.08 8.52 13.33
CA ALA A 296 -6.47 9.12 14.52
C ALA A 296 -7.50 9.51 15.58
N GLU A 297 -8.68 9.98 15.18
CA GLU A 297 -9.80 10.29 16.07
C GLU A 297 -10.40 9.04 16.72
N LEU A 298 -10.52 7.95 15.96
CA LEU A 298 -11.11 6.70 16.44
C LEU A 298 -10.20 5.94 17.40
N VAL A 299 -8.87 6.03 17.21
CA VAL A 299 -7.90 5.30 18.03
C VAL A 299 -7.62 6.07 19.33
N PRO A 300 -7.80 5.47 20.51
CA PRO A 300 -7.45 6.09 21.78
C PRO A 300 -5.95 6.47 21.82
N GLY A 301 -5.64 7.77 21.88
CA GLY A 301 -4.27 8.28 21.88
C GLY A 301 -3.54 8.16 20.54
N GLY A 302 -4.28 8.03 19.43
CA GLY A 302 -3.70 8.01 18.08
C GLY A 302 -2.99 9.33 17.74
N ARG A 303 -1.73 9.26 17.29
CA ARG A 303 -0.96 10.41 16.80
C ARG A 303 -1.15 10.53 15.29
N LEU A 304 -1.36 11.75 14.80
CA LEU A 304 -1.49 12.06 13.37
C LEU A 304 -0.36 12.97 12.91
N ASP A 305 0.31 12.59 11.83
CA ASP A 305 1.32 13.38 11.15
C ASP A 305 0.86 13.65 9.71
N GLU A 306 0.63 14.91 9.38
CA GLU A 306 0.23 15.38 8.06
C GLU A 306 1.44 15.99 7.34
N LEU A 307 1.89 15.36 6.24
CA LEU A 307 3.06 15.77 5.48
C LEU A 307 2.64 16.72 4.34
N ASP A 308 2.96 18.01 4.48
CA ASP A 308 2.47 19.03 3.53
C ASP A 308 2.94 18.78 2.09
N GLY A 309 2.00 18.85 1.17
CA GLY A 309 2.22 18.73 -0.26
C GLY A 309 2.57 17.32 -0.75
N ALA A 310 2.76 16.34 0.13
CA ALA A 310 2.95 14.94 -0.24
C ALA A 310 1.64 14.28 -0.65
N GLY A 311 1.70 13.25 -1.49
CA GLY A 311 0.57 12.46 -1.95
C GLY A 311 0.44 11.13 -1.23
N HIS A 312 0.05 10.10 -1.99
CA HIS A 312 -0.23 8.75 -1.48
C HIS A 312 1.03 7.92 -1.19
N LEU A 313 2.13 8.19 -1.89
CA LEU A 313 3.35 7.39 -1.87
C LEU A 313 4.41 8.01 -0.91
N LEU A 314 4.05 8.22 0.35
CA LEU A 314 4.89 8.90 1.35
C LEU A 314 6.28 8.30 1.48
N MET A 315 6.41 6.96 1.40
CA MET A 315 7.66 6.23 1.52
C MET A 315 8.69 6.60 0.44
N LEU A 316 8.21 7.10 -0.72
CA LEU A 316 9.03 7.63 -1.80
C LEU A 316 9.19 9.15 -1.71
N GLU A 317 8.07 9.87 -1.54
CA GLU A 317 8.01 11.33 -1.59
C GLU A 317 8.69 12.02 -0.41
N ARG A 318 8.68 11.37 0.75
CA ARG A 318 9.17 11.89 2.04
C ARG A 318 10.03 10.86 2.78
N ARG A 319 10.92 10.17 2.04
CA ARG A 319 11.74 9.07 2.55
C ARG A 319 12.33 9.34 3.93
N ALA A 320 13.09 10.44 4.07
CA ALA A 320 13.79 10.74 5.32
C ALA A 320 12.84 11.04 6.48
N GLU A 321 11.76 11.80 6.23
CA GLU A 321 10.73 12.11 7.23
C GLU A 321 10.02 10.83 7.68
N VAL A 322 9.60 9.98 6.72
CA VAL A 322 8.91 8.72 6.98
C VAL A 322 9.79 7.74 7.77
N SER A 323 11.05 7.55 7.34
CA SER A 323 11.99 6.67 8.04
C SER A 323 12.30 7.19 9.45
N GLY A 324 12.50 8.51 9.60
CA GLY A 324 12.75 9.14 10.91
C GLY A 324 11.57 9.00 11.87
N GLU A 325 10.34 9.25 11.41
CA GLU A 325 9.14 9.10 12.22
C GLU A 325 8.89 7.63 12.64
N MET A 326 9.16 6.67 11.76
CA MET A 326 9.09 5.26 12.10
C MET A 326 10.10 4.89 13.19
N LEU A 327 11.35 5.38 13.12
CA LEU A 327 12.37 5.14 14.13
C LEU A 327 11.98 5.75 15.48
N MET A 328 11.54 7.01 15.49
CA MET A 328 11.10 7.69 16.72
C MET A 328 9.90 6.98 17.35
N PHE A 329 8.93 6.56 16.54
CA PHE A 329 7.76 5.84 17.00
C PHE A 329 8.14 4.46 17.57
N ALA A 330 8.97 3.69 16.85
CA ALA A 330 9.44 2.39 17.32
C ALA A 330 10.17 2.48 18.66
N ALA A 331 11.04 3.49 18.84
CA ALA A 331 11.75 3.73 20.09
C ALA A 331 10.81 4.12 21.26
N ALA A 332 9.69 4.78 20.98
CA ALA A 332 8.67 5.14 21.96
C ALA A 332 7.78 3.97 22.38
N CYS A 333 7.64 2.93 21.52
CA CYS A 333 6.83 1.75 21.77
C CYS A 333 7.53 0.78 22.73
N ARG A 334 7.23 0.86 24.02
CA ARG A 334 7.82 -0.02 25.04
C ARG A 334 7.33 -1.47 24.90
N PRO A 335 8.19 -2.49 25.19
CA PRO A 335 7.75 -3.88 25.32
C PRO A 335 6.61 -3.98 26.34
N ARG A 336 5.51 -4.59 25.94
CA ARG A 336 4.43 -4.88 26.90
C ARG A 336 4.89 -5.93 27.89
N GLN A 337 4.78 -5.65 29.16
CA GLN A 337 4.88 -6.70 30.19
C GLN A 337 3.65 -7.58 30.05
N PRO A 338 3.79 -8.93 29.98
CA PRO A 338 2.64 -9.82 29.95
C PRO A 338 1.76 -9.53 31.17
N LYS A 339 0.48 -9.26 30.95
CA LYS A 339 -0.51 -9.12 32.04
C LYS A 339 -0.39 -10.39 32.89
N ARG A 340 0.04 -10.28 34.14
CA ARG A 340 0.02 -11.42 35.09
C ARG A 340 -1.42 -11.96 35.09
N PRO A 341 -1.60 -13.30 34.96
CA PRO A 341 -2.93 -13.87 35.09
C PRO A 341 -3.50 -13.44 36.42
N ALA A 342 -4.74 -12.94 36.42
CA ALA A 342 -5.44 -12.64 37.67
C ALA A 342 -5.41 -13.91 38.53
N ARG A 343 -4.80 -13.81 39.73
CA ARG A 343 -4.88 -14.92 40.71
C ARG A 343 -6.37 -15.12 41.00
N ARG A 344 -6.89 -16.29 40.64
CA ARG A 344 -8.21 -16.76 41.09
C ARG A 344 -8.17 -17.09 42.55
#